data_53545f48eb3fab3f8343f416be3aada4
#
_entry.id   53545f48eb3fab3f8343f416be3aada4
#
_cell.length_a   1.000
_cell.length_b   1.000
_cell.length_c   1.000
_cell.angle_alpha   90.00
_cell.angle_beta   90.00
_cell.angle_gamma   90.00
#
_symmetry.space_group_name_H-M   'P 1'
#
loop_
_entity.id
_entity.type
_entity.pdbx_description
1 polymer ?
#
loop_
_entity_poly.entity_id
_entity_poly.type
_entity_poly.pdbx_seq_one_letter_code
_entity_poly.pdbx_strand_id
1 'polypeptide(L)'
;MKKIVFIASMLCFLSEGMAQIKLPQPSVKGSIEQVVGLTEVEVDYTRPAKRGRKIFGELVPYGRVWRTGANENTTISFSEDVVISGKVLPKGKYALYTKPEMDKWTFYFYKKNDNWGLPQPWEESQIALQAEGKPIPYPMETEYLTIELNPINYNDGKIAIRWD
;
A
#
# COMPACT_ATOMS: atom_id res chain seq x y z
N MET A 1 13.34 13.02 75.71
CA MET A 1 13.98 12.39 74.54
C MET A 1 12.85 11.95 73.60
N LYS A 2 12.61 12.73 72.53
CA LYS A 2 11.54 12.49 71.63
C LYS A 2 12.02 11.48 70.53
N LYS A 3 11.45 10.29 70.52
CA LYS A 3 11.72 9.33 69.42
C LYS A 3 10.92 9.75 68.21
N ILE A 4 11.59 10.24 67.16
CA ILE A 4 11.00 10.50 65.87
C ILE A 4 10.94 9.16 65.12
N VAL A 5 9.75 8.67 64.95
CA VAL A 5 9.50 7.50 64.11
C VAL A 5 9.45 8.01 62.67
N PHE A 6 10.46 7.68 61.88
CA PHE A 6 10.49 7.93 60.43
C PHE A 6 9.63 6.86 59.77
N ILE A 7 8.40 7.20 59.43
CA ILE A 7 7.57 6.37 58.56
C ILE A 7 8.04 6.66 57.12
N ALA A 8 8.92 5.83 56.62
CA ALA A 8 9.25 5.82 55.23
C ALA A 8 8.00 5.35 54.44
N SER A 9 7.26 6.32 53.94
CA SER A 9 6.18 6.06 52.98
C SER A 9 6.83 5.55 51.73
N MET A 10 6.85 4.23 51.58
CA MET A 10 7.22 3.56 50.34
C MET A 10 6.05 3.75 49.34
N LEU A 11 6.10 4.85 48.60
CA LEU A 11 5.24 5.03 47.44
C LEU A 11 5.64 3.97 46.39
N CYS A 12 4.93 2.84 46.42
CA CYS A 12 4.90 1.94 45.28
C CYS A 12 4.28 2.70 44.11
N PHE A 13 5.10 3.20 43.20
CA PHE A 13 4.67 3.58 41.88
C PHE A 13 4.22 2.29 41.20
N LEU A 14 2.93 1.99 41.28
CA LEU A 14 2.26 1.08 40.41
C LEU A 14 2.28 1.76 39.01
N SER A 15 3.35 1.57 38.27
CA SER A 15 3.32 1.79 36.84
C SER A 15 2.37 0.76 36.27
N GLU A 16 1.12 1.17 36.05
CA GLU A 16 0.20 0.41 35.22
C GLU A 16 0.84 0.33 33.83
N GLY A 17 1.55 -0.75 33.60
CA GLY A 17 1.98 -1.14 32.26
C GLY A 17 0.72 -1.40 31.47
N MET A 18 0.20 -0.40 30.78
CA MET A 18 -0.83 -0.56 29.78
C MET A 18 -0.26 -1.46 28.67
N ALA A 19 -0.40 -2.77 28.85
CA ALA A 19 -0.16 -3.72 27.78
C ALA A 19 -1.17 -3.40 26.67
N GLN A 20 -0.75 -2.62 25.68
CA GLN A 20 -1.54 -2.41 24.48
C GLN A 20 -1.67 -3.75 23.77
N ILE A 21 -2.82 -4.39 23.93
CA ILE A 21 -3.16 -5.57 23.15
C ILE A 21 -3.30 -5.10 21.69
N LYS A 22 -2.31 -5.38 20.86
CA LYS A 22 -2.39 -5.17 19.41
C LYS A 22 -3.39 -6.16 18.85
N LEU A 23 -4.61 -5.71 18.58
CA LEU A 23 -5.58 -6.51 17.84
C LEU A 23 -5.12 -6.66 16.39
N PRO A 24 -5.30 -7.84 15.78
CA PRO A 24 -5.04 -8.03 14.35
C PRO A 24 -5.84 -7.01 13.54
N GLN A 25 -5.18 -6.34 12.62
CA GLN A 25 -5.85 -5.40 11.72
C GLN A 25 -6.77 -6.18 10.76
N PRO A 26 -7.99 -5.66 10.47
CA PRO A 26 -8.92 -6.29 9.52
C PRO A 26 -8.36 -6.48 8.12
N SER A 27 -7.36 -5.68 7.76
CA SER A 27 -6.61 -5.78 6.51
C SER A 27 -5.13 -5.93 6.85
N VAL A 28 -4.52 -7.03 6.42
CA VAL A 28 -3.13 -7.37 6.72
C VAL A 28 -2.17 -6.61 5.82
N LYS A 29 -1.01 -6.24 6.34
CA LYS A 29 0.08 -5.70 5.52
C LYS A 29 0.73 -6.81 4.71
N GLY A 30 1.13 -6.47 3.49
CA GLY A 30 1.92 -7.31 2.61
C GLY A 30 3.04 -6.48 2.00
N SER A 31 4.17 -7.13 1.76
CA SER A 31 5.28 -6.59 1.00
C SER A 31 5.70 -7.62 -0.04
N ILE A 32 6.11 -7.14 -1.20
CA ILE A 32 6.67 -7.97 -2.28
C ILE A 32 7.92 -7.27 -2.75
N GLU A 33 8.97 -8.05 -2.88
CA GLU A 33 10.24 -7.63 -3.46
C GLU A 33 10.57 -8.54 -4.63
N GLN A 34 11.01 -7.96 -5.74
CA GLN A 34 11.39 -8.68 -6.94
C GLN A 34 12.50 -7.93 -7.66
N VAL A 35 13.56 -8.66 -8.02
CA VAL A 35 14.59 -8.14 -8.92
C VAL A 35 14.15 -8.36 -10.37
N VAL A 36 14.17 -7.29 -11.17
CA VAL A 36 13.92 -7.32 -12.61
C VAL A 36 15.13 -6.68 -13.30
N GLY A 37 15.90 -7.46 -14.01
CA GLY A 37 17.20 -7.03 -14.52
C GLY A 37 18.18 -6.74 -13.38
N LEU A 38 18.57 -5.48 -13.23
CA LEU A 38 19.39 -4.98 -12.12
C LEU A 38 18.58 -4.14 -11.13
N THR A 39 17.29 -3.98 -11.36
CA THR A 39 16.41 -3.13 -10.55
C THR A 39 15.70 -3.94 -9.48
N GLU A 40 15.88 -3.58 -8.22
CA GLU A 40 15.03 -4.05 -7.14
C GLU A 40 13.72 -3.25 -7.17
N VAL A 41 12.60 -3.96 -7.17
CA VAL A 41 11.25 -3.40 -7.11
C VAL A 41 10.58 -3.91 -5.86
N GLU A 42 10.16 -3.01 -4.98
CA GLU A 42 9.44 -3.33 -3.75
C GLU A 42 8.06 -2.71 -3.76
N VAL A 43 7.05 -3.45 -3.33
CA VAL A 43 5.68 -2.94 -3.15
C VAL A 43 5.22 -3.24 -1.73
N ASP A 44 4.92 -2.18 -0.98
CA ASP A 44 4.28 -2.27 0.34
C ASP A 44 2.80 -1.89 0.22
N TYR A 45 1.92 -2.74 0.71
CA TYR A 45 0.49 -2.49 0.61
C TYR A 45 -0.31 -3.16 1.72
N THR A 46 -1.54 -2.71 1.92
CA THR A 46 -2.48 -3.35 2.85
C THR A 46 -3.54 -4.09 2.06
N ARG A 47 -3.77 -5.36 2.42
CA ARG A 47 -4.59 -6.34 1.71
C ARG A 47 -5.97 -6.45 2.35
N PRO A 48 -6.99 -5.70 1.89
CA PRO A 48 -8.36 -5.92 2.33
C PRO A 48 -8.92 -7.22 1.78
N ALA A 49 -9.78 -7.87 2.57
CA ALA A 49 -10.55 -9.03 2.15
C ALA A 49 -11.85 -8.62 1.45
N LYS A 50 -12.30 -9.38 0.48
CA LYS A 50 -13.55 -9.20 -0.26
C LYS A 50 -14.78 -9.36 0.64
N ARG A 51 -14.83 -10.40 1.44
CA ARG A 51 -15.93 -10.71 2.39
C ARG A 51 -17.30 -10.70 1.71
N GLY A 52 -17.41 -11.36 0.57
CA GLY A 52 -18.66 -11.47 -0.20
C GLY A 52 -19.15 -10.17 -0.84
N ARG A 53 -18.37 -9.07 -0.79
CA ARG A 53 -18.75 -7.80 -1.42
C ARG A 53 -18.33 -7.81 -2.88
N LYS A 54 -19.07 -7.10 -3.72
CA LYS A 54 -18.62 -6.77 -5.05
C LYS A 54 -17.62 -5.62 -4.97
N ILE A 55 -16.46 -5.81 -5.56
CA ILE A 55 -15.34 -4.87 -5.41
C ILE A 55 -15.41 -3.78 -6.47
N PHE A 56 -15.10 -4.11 -7.73
CA PHE A 56 -15.04 -3.12 -8.77
C PHE A 56 -16.42 -2.70 -9.26
N GLY A 57 -16.63 -1.38 -9.29
CA GLY A 57 -17.92 -0.75 -9.59
C GLY A 57 -18.80 -0.49 -8.38
N GLU A 58 -18.51 -1.10 -7.20
CA GLU A 58 -19.23 -0.87 -5.95
C GLU A 58 -18.30 -0.37 -4.84
N LEU A 59 -17.57 -1.24 -4.14
CA LEU A 59 -16.65 -0.84 -3.06
C LEU A 59 -15.53 0.07 -3.58
N VAL A 60 -15.03 -0.22 -4.76
CA VAL A 60 -14.09 0.60 -5.53
C VAL A 60 -14.82 1.10 -6.77
N PRO A 61 -15.42 2.30 -6.74
CA PRO A 61 -16.21 2.82 -7.85
C PRO A 61 -15.35 3.05 -9.10
N TYR A 62 -15.92 2.75 -10.26
CA TYR A 62 -15.28 3.09 -11.54
C TYR A 62 -15.11 4.60 -11.71
N GLY A 63 -14.06 5.02 -12.41
CA GLY A 63 -13.74 6.41 -12.70
C GLY A 63 -13.25 7.23 -11.51
N ARG A 64 -13.05 6.62 -10.33
CA ARG A 64 -12.50 7.29 -9.16
C ARG A 64 -11.11 6.80 -8.82
N VAL A 65 -10.25 7.71 -8.38
CA VAL A 65 -8.91 7.35 -7.89
C VAL A 65 -9.05 6.57 -6.59
N TRP A 66 -8.34 5.47 -6.51
CA TRP A 66 -8.29 4.56 -5.37
C TRP A 66 -6.84 4.40 -4.89
N ARG A 67 -6.65 4.31 -3.56
CA ARG A 67 -5.32 4.12 -2.93
C ARG A 67 -4.70 2.75 -3.17
N THR A 68 -5.32 1.90 -3.99
CA THR A 68 -4.85 0.56 -4.37
C THR A 68 -4.61 -0.37 -3.17
N GLY A 69 -5.44 -0.22 -2.15
CA GLY A 69 -5.34 -0.96 -0.90
C GLY A 69 -6.30 -0.45 0.16
N ALA A 70 -5.92 -0.65 1.42
CA ALA A 70 -6.63 -0.16 2.60
C ALA A 70 -5.63 0.53 3.56
N ASN A 71 -6.14 1.33 4.50
CA ASN A 71 -5.36 2.08 5.49
C ASN A 71 -4.39 3.08 4.83
N GLU A 72 -3.08 2.92 5.04
CA GLU A 72 -2.05 3.72 4.37
C GLU A 72 -2.12 3.50 2.84
N ASN A 73 -1.60 4.43 2.08
CA ASN A 73 -1.46 4.26 0.64
C ASN A 73 -0.48 3.12 0.31
N THR A 74 -0.74 2.42 -0.78
CA THR A 74 0.22 1.48 -1.36
C THR A 74 1.43 2.25 -1.87
N THR A 75 2.63 1.73 -1.63
CA THR A 75 3.87 2.31 -2.16
C THR A 75 4.58 1.33 -3.07
N ILE A 76 5.30 1.86 -4.04
CA ILE A 76 6.20 1.12 -4.90
C ILE A 76 7.54 1.86 -4.97
N SER A 77 8.63 1.12 -4.82
CA SER A 77 9.99 1.66 -4.93
C SER A 77 10.80 0.94 -6.01
N PHE A 78 11.70 1.70 -6.62
CA PHE A 78 12.61 1.24 -7.65
C PHE A 78 14.03 1.66 -7.27
N SER A 79 14.98 0.72 -7.30
CA SER A 79 16.40 1.01 -6.99
C SER A 79 17.11 1.74 -8.12
N GLU A 80 16.61 1.64 -9.35
CA GLU A 80 17.14 2.30 -10.55
C GLU A 80 16.00 2.96 -11.34
N ASP A 81 16.36 3.83 -12.30
CA ASP A 81 15.40 4.43 -13.22
C ASP A 81 14.74 3.33 -14.07
N VAL A 82 13.43 3.40 -14.22
CA VAL A 82 12.65 2.39 -14.97
C VAL A 82 11.88 3.04 -16.12
N VAL A 83 11.57 2.24 -17.13
CA VAL A 83 10.71 2.66 -18.24
C VAL A 83 9.34 1.99 -18.08
N ILE A 84 8.30 2.78 -17.89
CA ILE A 84 6.92 2.31 -17.74
C ILE A 84 6.10 2.86 -18.90
N SER A 85 5.54 1.96 -19.74
CA SER A 85 4.76 2.34 -20.94
C SER A 85 5.50 3.36 -21.83
N GLY A 86 6.81 3.17 -22.02
CA GLY A 86 7.66 4.03 -22.85
C GLY A 86 8.08 5.36 -22.23
N LYS A 87 7.78 5.60 -20.95
CA LYS A 87 8.16 6.82 -20.21
C LYS A 87 9.12 6.47 -19.08
N VAL A 88 10.16 7.29 -18.91
CA VAL A 88 11.12 7.14 -17.83
C VAL A 88 10.50 7.60 -16.51
N LEU A 89 10.57 6.74 -15.50
CA LEU A 89 10.28 7.06 -14.11
C LEU A 89 11.60 6.97 -13.33
N PRO A 90 12.08 8.06 -12.71
CA PRO A 90 13.30 8.05 -11.91
C PRO A 90 13.20 7.04 -10.75
N LYS A 91 14.34 6.52 -10.32
CA LYS A 91 14.44 5.72 -9.11
C LYS A 91 13.89 6.45 -7.89
N GLY A 92 13.30 5.70 -6.97
CA GLY A 92 12.71 6.27 -5.76
C GLY A 92 11.46 5.54 -5.31
N LYS A 93 10.83 6.07 -4.27
CA LYS A 93 9.59 5.54 -3.68
C LYS A 93 8.41 6.44 -4.05
N TYR A 94 7.36 5.82 -4.54
CA TYR A 94 6.13 6.48 -4.99
C TYR A 94 4.92 5.86 -4.32
N ALA A 95 3.89 6.66 -4.06
CA ALA A 95 2.57 6.11 -3.80
C ALA A 95 1.96 5.59 -5.11
N LEU A 96 1.39 4.41 -5.07
CA LEU A 96 0.69 3.80 -6.20
C LEU A 96 -0.81 3.99 -6.02
N TYR A 97 -1.38 4.86 -6.82
CA TYR A 97 -2.83 5.03 -6.94
C TYR A 97 -3.33 4.46 -8.25
N THR A 98 -4.55 3.97 -8.27
CA THR A 98 -5.19 3.49 -9.50
C THR A 98 -6.57 4.10 -9.68
N LYS A 99 -6.98 4.26 -10.92
CA LYS A 99 -8.35 4.62 -11.29
C LYS A 99 -8.89 3.50 -12.17
N PRO A 100 -9.68 2.57 -11.60
CA PRO A 100 -10.29 1.50 -12.38
C PRO A 100 -11.41 2.04 -13.27
N GLU A 101 -11.47 1.55 -14.49
CA GLU A 101 -12.59 1.68 -15.42
C GLU A 101 -12.90 0.29 -15.99
N MET A 102 -14.00 0.13 -16.71
CA MET A 102 -14.44 -1.20 -17.19
C MET A 102 -13.51 -1.80 -18.23
N ASP A 103 -12.92 -0.96 -19.06
CA ASP A 103 -12.09 -1.35 -20.21
C ASP A 103 -10.61 -1.01 -20.04
N LYS A 104 -10.26 -0.14 -19.09
CA LYS A 104 -8.90 0.26 -18.82
C LYS A 104 -8.72 0.70 -17.36
N TRP A 105 -7.51 0.66 -16.89
CA TRP A 105 -7.10 1.20 -15.61
C TRP A 105 -6.00 2.22 -15.80
N THR A 106 -6.05 3.32 -15.03
CA THR A 106 -4.97 4.30 -14.96
C THR A 106 -4.18 4.06 -13.68
N PHE A 107 -2.87 4.02 -13.79
CA PHE A 107 -1.91 3.88 -12.71
C PHE A 107 -1.20 5.22 -12.53
N TYR A 108 -1.16 5.73 -11.31
CA TYR A 108 -0.48 6.96 -10.95
C TYR A 108 0.69 6.65 -10.01
N PHE A 109 1.89 7.01 -10.41
CA PHE A 109 3.08 7.01 -9.57
C PHE A 109 3.19 8.40 -8.97
N TYR A 110 2.87 8.54 -7.69
CA TYR A 110 2.68 9.82 -7.02
C TYR A 110 3.85 10.08 -6.06
N LYS A 111 4.45 11.28 -6.11
CA LYS A 111 5.68 11.61 -5.37
C LYS A 111 5.46 11.60 -3.85
N LYS A 112 4.36 12.21 -3.37
CA LYS A 112 4.02 12.17 -1.96
C LYS A 112 3.47 10.80 -1.60
N ASN A 113 4.19 10.05 -0.75
CA ASN A 113 3.97 8.63 -0.52
C ASN A 113 3.74 8.23 0.94
N ASP A 114 3.46 9.20 1.81
CA ASP A 114 3.27 9.05 3.25
C ASP A 114 1.83 9.32 3.72
N ASN A 115 0.85 9.22 2.82
CA ASN A 115 -0.53 9.55 3.14
C ASN A 115 -1.30 8.37 3.76
N TRP A 116 -2.20 8.69 4.67
CA TRP A 116 -3.28 7.78 5.04
C TRP A 116 -4.43 7.93 4.04
N GLY A 117 -4.56 6.95 3.13
CA GLY A 117 -5.59 7.00 2.09
C GLY A 117 -5.19 7.83 0.86
N LEU A 118 -6.14 8.60 0.34
CA LEU A 118 -5.90 9.53 -0.76
C LEU A 118 -5.44 10.88 -0.22
N PRO A 119 -4.48 11.55 -0.88
CA PRO A 119 -4.12 12.92 -0.52
C PRO A 119 -5.29 13.86 -0.77
N GLN A 120 -5.45 14.83 0.12
CA GLN A 120 -6.42 15.91 -0.03
C GLN A 120 -5.73 17.24 0.29
N PRO A 121 -5.65 18.16 -0.69
CA PRO A 121 -6.15 18.01 -2.06
C PRO A 121 -5.32 17.02 -2.90
N TRP A 122 -5.92 16.50 -3.98
CA TRP A 122 -5.20 15.79 -5.03
C TRP A 122 -4.47 16.80 -5.90
N GLU A 123 -3.16 16.65 -6.06
CA GLU A 123 -2.32 17.59 -6.79
C GLU A 123 -1.70 16.91 -8.01
N GLU A 124 -2.10 17.32 -9.21
CA GLU A 124 -1.57 16.78 -10.47
C GLU A 124 -0.03 16.95 -10.60
N SER A 125 0.53 17.98 -10.00
CA SER A 125 1.99 18.24 -9.96
C SER A 125 2.78 17.18 -9.21
N GLN A 126 2.11 16.41 -8.35
CA GLN A 126 2.70 15.30 -7.61
C GLN A 126 2.73 13.99 -8.43
N ILE A 127 2.07 13.93 -9.57
CA ILE A 127 2.13 12.76 -10.45
C ILE A 127 3.48 12.74 -11.14
N ALA A 128 4.33 11.78 -10.78
CA ALA A 128 5.62 11.57 -11.42
C ALA A 128 5.45 10.89 -12.79
N LEU A 129 4.53 9.92 -12.87
CA LEU A 129 4.19 9.22 -14.10
C LEU A 129 2.76 8.68 -14.04
N GLN A 130 2.10 8.68 -15.18
CA GLN A 130 0.83 8.02 -15.42
C GLN A 130 0.99 6.98 -16.53
N ALA A 131 0.49 5.76 -16.26
CA ALA A 131 0.45 4.66 -17.22
C ALA A 131 -0.96 4.08 -17.30
N GLU A 132 -1.25 3.37 -18.38
CA GLU A 132 -2.52 2.66 -18.57
C GLU A 132 -2.31 1.15 -18.63
N GLY A 133 -3.26 0.40 -18.11
CA GLY A 133 -3.30 -1.04 -18.19
C GLY A 133 -4.71 -1.51 -18.54
N LYS A 134 -4.83 -2.70 -19.15
CA LYS A 134 -6.14 -3.30 -19.45
C LYS A 134 -6.51 -4.31 -18.38
N PRO A 135 -7.76 -4.33 -17.90
CA PRO A 135 -8.25 -5.42 -17.06
C PRO A 135 -8.29 -6.71 -17.91
N ILE A 136 -7.86 -7.80 -17.31
CA ILE A 136 -7.86 -9.14 -17.92
C ILE A 136 -8.73 -10.01 -17.03
N PRO A 137 -9.75 -10.71 -17.57
CA PRO A 137 -10.54 -11.65 -16.81
C PRO A 137 -9.65 -12.71 -16.17
N TYR A 138 -9.86 -12.95 -14.89
CA TYR A 138 -9.13 -13.95 -14.13
C TYR A 138 -10.10 -15.07 -13.70
N PRO A 139 -9.80 -16.33 -13.95
CA PRO A 139 -10.77 -17.42 -13.81
C PRO A 139 -11.04 -17.82 -12.34
N MET A 140 -10.26 -17.30 -11.39
CA MET A 140 -10.39 -17.62 -9.97
C MET A 140 -10.74 -16.38 -9.17
N GLU A 141 -11.66 -16.53 -8.23
CA GLU A 141 -12.01 -15.50 -7.28
C GLU A 141 -10.85 -15.22 -6.32
N THR A 142 -10.55 -13.95 -6.08
CA THR A 142 -9.46 -13.54 -5.22
C THR A 142 -9.99 -12.83 -3.97
N GLU A 143 -10.02 -13.54 -2.83
CA GLU A 143 -10.57 -13.03 -1.58
C GLU A 143 -9.79 -11.80 -1.05
N TYR A 144 -8.46 -11.83 -1.10
CA TYR A 144 -7.62 -10.72 -0.62
C TYR A 144 -7.03 -9.96 -1.79
N LEU A 145 -7.04 -8.62 -1.71
CA LEU A 145 -6.26 -7.82 -2.64
C LEU A 145 -4.84 -8.38 -2.74
N THR A 146 -4.41 -8.67 -3.95
CA THR A 146 -3.10 -9.22 -4.24
C THR A 146 -2.44 -8.38 -5.32
N ILE A 147 -1.23 -7.91 -5.03
CA ILE A 147 -0.35 -7.28 -6.01
C ILE A 147 0.76 -8.28 -6.31
N GLU A 148 1.12 -8.41 -7.56
CA GLU A 148 2.17 -9.32 -8.01
C GLU A 148 3.16 -8.56 -8.90
N LEU A 149 4.44 -8.89 -8.72
CA LEU A 149 5.53 -8.48 -9.59
C LEU A 149 5.98 -9.73 -10.35
N ASN A 150 5.68 -9.79 -11.64
CA ASN A 150 5.97 -10.96 -12.47
C ASN A 150 7.06 -10.59 -13.49
N PRO A 151 8.28 -11.14 -13.39
CA PRO A 151 9.27 -11.02 -14.45
C PRO A 151 8.72 -11.64 -15.76
N ILE A 152 8.89 -10.92 -16.86
CA ILE A 152 8.52 -11.41 -18.19
C ILE A 152 9.75 -11.99 -18.89
N ASN A 153 10.87 -11.31 -18.72
CA ASN A 153 12.19 -11.71 -19.21
C ASN A 153 13.27 -11.10 -18.29
N TYR A 154 14.54 -11.13 -18.72
CA TYR A 154 15.64 -10.61 -17.91
C TYR A 154 15.52 -9.13 -17.55
N ASN A 155 14.90 -8.30 -18.36
CA ASN A 155 14.85 -6.84 -18.19
C ASN A 155 13.45 -6.29 -18.00
N ASP A 156 12.41 -7.08 -18.28
CA ASP A 156 11.02 -6.63 -18.23
C ASP A 156 10.23 -7.36 -17.16
N GLY A 157 9.37 -6.62 -16.48
CA GLY A 157 8.44 -7.14 -15.50
C GLY A 157 7.04 -6.55 -15.68
N LYS A 158 6.07 -7.19 -15.06
CA LYS A 158 4.68 -6.77 -15.06
C LYS A 158 4.16 -6.66 -13.63
N ILE A 159 3.50 -5.55 -13.32
CA ILE A 159 2.70 -5.39 -12.11
C ILE A 159 1.29 -5.87 -12.42
N ALA A 160 0.76 -6.79 -11.62
CA ALA A 160 -0.62 -7.22 -11.69
C ALA A 160 -1.34 -6.97 -10.36
N ILE A 161 -2.59 -6.49 -10.42
CA ILE A 161 -3.45 -6.25 -9.27
C ILE A 161 -4.68 -7.14 -9.44
N ARG A 162 -4.95 -7.95 -8.40
CA ARG A 162 -6.09 -8.88 -8.39
C ARG A 162 -6.91 -8.67 -7.12
N TRP A 163 -8.21 -8.56 -7.29
CA TRP A 163 -9.16 -8.54 -6.18
C TRP A 163 -10.58 -8.62 -6.75
N ASP A 164 -11.31 -9.67 -6.45
CA ASP A 164 -12.65 -10.01 -6.96
C ASP A 164 -12.66 -11.14 -7.98
#